data_40b1e81ca42cf1316c5e5991af7e5b98
#
_entry.id   40b1e81ca42cf1316c5e5991af7e5b98
#
_cell.length_a   1.000
_cell.length_b   1.000
_cell.length_c   1.000
_cell.angle_alpha   90.00
_cell.angle_beta   90.00
_cell.angle_gamma   90.00
#
_symmetry.space_group_name_H-M   'P 1'
#
loop_
_entity.id
_entity.type
_entity.pdbx_description
1 polymer ?
#
loop_
_entity_poly.entity_id
_entity_poly.type
_entity_poly.pdbx_seq_one_letter_code
_entity_poly.pdbx_strand_id
1 'polypeptide(L)'
;AISASLPATYDASGYQATGITYTSIGKVESLGEHGGSAQVSSFTPLSDGVTEKFKGAFDYGELALTLGRLPSDSGQDLIDTAFASRNRYSVKLTYPTRTGESTAEIHYLDVLVTRRAWGGGAVGDVDKLSVTFSICRAPVVVAAT
;
A
#
# COMPACT_ATOMS: atom_id res chain seq x y z
N ALA A 1 -1.67 -3.44 -8.53
CA ALA A 1 -0.66 -4.40 -8.99
C ALA A 1 0.45 -4.53 -7.95
N ILE A 2 1.14 -5.66 -7.92
CA ILE A 2 2.22 -5.98 -6.99
C ILE A 2 3.46 -6.46 -7.75
N SER A 3 4.66 -6.20 -7.21
CA SER A 3 5.94 -6.67 -7.74
C SER A 3 6.84 -7.18 -6.62
N ALA A 4 7.57 -8.26 -6.89
CA ALA A 4 8.62 -8.77 -5.99
C ALA A 4 9.91 -7.92 -6.05
N SER A 5 10.05 -7.08 -7.07
CA SER A 5 11.22 -6.22 -7.23
C SER A 5 11.02 -4.89 -6.51
N LEU A 6 12.06 -4.43 -5.83
CA LEU A 6 12.12 -3.10 -5.24
C LEU A 6 12.91 -2.14 -6.15
N PRO A 7 12.59 -0.85 -6.16
CA PRO A 7 13.35 0.12 -6.93
C PRO A 7 14.75 0.35 -6.34
N ALA A 8 15.70 0.70 -7.18
CA ALA A 8 17.05 1.12 -6.75
C ALA A 8 16.98 2.50 -6.06
N THR A 9 16.10 3.37 -6.53
CA THR A 9 15.79 4.67 -5.93
C THR A 9 14.31 4.74 -5.60
N TYR A 10 13.96 5.28 -4.43
CA TYR A 10 12.56 5.36 -3.96
C TYR A 10 11.91 6.66 -4.41
N ASP A 11 11.86 6.84 -5.72
CA ASP A 11 11.22 7.96 -6.42
C ASP A 11 10.36 7.43 -7.59
N ALA A 12 9.65 8.32 -8.27
CA ALA A 12 8.78 7.94 -9.38
C ALA A 12 9.55 7.22 -10.51
N SER A 13 10.77 7.67 -10.81
CA SER A 13 11.60 7.08 -11.87
C SER A 13 12.10 5.68 -11.50
N GLY A 14 12.44 5.46 -10.23
CA GLY A 14 12.87 4.16 -9.73
C GLY A 14 11.75 3.12 -9.80
N TYR A 15 10.54 3.47 -9.35
CA TYR A 15 9.38 2.58 -9.42
C TYR A 15 8.88 2.30 -10.85
N GLN A 16 9.18 3.18 -11.80
CA GLN A 16 8.88 3.03 -13.24
C GLN A 16 10.01 2.39 -14.04
N ALA A 17 11.12 2.04 -13.39
CA ALA A 17 12.27 1.44 -14.06
C ALA A 17 11.90 0.13 -14.77
N THR A 18 12.52 -0.11 -15.91
CA THR A 18 12.24 -1.26 -16.79
C THR A 18 12.44 -2.63 -16.11
N GLY A 19 13.23 -2.67 -15.02
CA GLY A 19 13.48 -3.89 -14.24
C GLY A 19 12.38 -4.27 -13.25
N ILE A 20 11.35 -3.44 -13.06
CA ILE A 20 10.24 -3.70 -12.13
C ILE A 20 9.02 -4.09 -12.93
N THR A 21 8.64 -5.36 -12.83
CA THR A 21 7.43 -5.89 -13.48
C THR A 21 6.30 -5.97 -12.45
N TYR A 22 5.21 -5.28 -12.71
CA TYR A 22 4.02 -5.29 -11.88
C TYR A 22 3.00 -6.30 -12.38
N THR A 23 2.61 -7.24 -11.52
CA THR A 23 1.53 -8.19 -11.77
C THR A 23 0.22 -7.62 -11.25
N SER A 24 -0.80 -7.59 -12.10
CA SER A 24 -2.14 -7.15 -11.69
C SER A 24 -2.73 -8.10 -10.67
N ILE A 25 -3.42 -7.54 -9.69
CA ILE A 25 -4.22 -8.29 -8.72
C ILE A 25 -5.67 -8.21 -9.18
N GLY A 26 -6.27 -9.35 -9.48
CA GLY A 26 -7.65 -9.44 -9.95
C GLY A 26 -8.68 -9.37 -8.82
N LYS A 27 -9.91 -9.04 -9.18
CA LYS A 27 -11.09 -9.07 -8.29
C LYS A 27 -10.95 -8.25 -7.00
N VAL A 28 -10.31 -7.09 -7.09
CA VAL A 28 -10.27 -6.14 -5.98
C VAL A 28 -11.69 -5.61 -5.73
N GLU A 29 -12.22 -5.84 -4.53
CA GLU A 29 -13.54 -5.35 -4.10
C GLU A 29 -13.40 -3.99 -3.42
N SER A 30 -12.48 -3.88 -2.48
CA SER A 30 -12.24 -2.64 -1.74
C SER A 30 -10.77 -2.41 -1.44
N LEU A 31 -10.40 -1.15 -1.44
CA LEU A 31 -9.10 -0.64 -1.06
C LEU A 31 -9.27 0.24 0.17
N GLY A 32 -8.55 -0.07 1.24
CA GLY A 32 -8.56 0.72 2.46
C GLY A 32 -7.78 2.02 2.31
N GLU A 33 -7.81 2.80 3.37
CA GLU A 33 -7.03 4.03 3.48
C GLU A 33 -5.53 3.70 3.59
N HIS A 34 -4.70 4.58 3.08
CA HIS A 34 -3.26 4.55 3.29
C HIS A 34 -2.76 5.98 3.46
N GLY A 35 -1.74 6.14 4.28
CA GLY A 35 -1.17 7.44 4.58
C GLY A 35 -0.21 7.34 5.73
N GLY A 36 0.34 8.48 6.16
CA GLY A 36 1.28 8.51 7.25
C GLY A 36 0.78 9.35 8.42
N SER A 37 1.19 8.95 9.60
CA SER A 37 1.05 9.73 10.82
C SER A 37 2.44 10.05 11.39
N ALA A 38 2.54 11.14 12.14
CA ALA A 38 3.74 11.47 12.87
C ALA A 38 3.42 11.51 14.36
N GLN A 39 4.30 10.97 15.17
CA GLN A 39 4.24 11.14 16.61
C GLN A 39 4.48 12.60 16.95
N VAL A 40 3.75 13.10 17.95
CA VAL A 40 3.92 14.46 18.47
C VAL A 40 4.40 14.35 19.90
N SER A 41 5.56 14.91 20.18
CA SER A 41 6.06 15.13 21.53
C SER A 41 5.75 16.56 21.96
N SER A 42 5.27 16.73 23.19
CA SER A 42 4.99 18.04 23.76
C SER A 42 5.91 18.30 24.97
N PHE A 43 6.35 19.54 25.09
CA PHE A 43 7.15 20.04 26.18
C PHE A 43 6.60 21.39 26.63
N THR A 44 6.43 21.56 27.94
CA THR A 44 5.96 22.83 28.50
C THR A 44 7.04 23.39 29.43
N PRO A 45 7.78 24.43 28.97
CA PRO A 45 8.75 25.12 29.84
C PRO A 45 8.06 25.77 31.04
N LEU A 46 8.71 25.70 32.18
CA LEU A 46 8.22 26.38 33.40
C LEU A 46 8.32 27.91 33.32
N SER A 47 9.12 28.42 32.37
CA SER A 47 9.38 29.84 32.20
C SER A 47 8.22 30.65 31.65
N ASP A 48 7.43 30.05 30.74
CA ASP A 48 6.34 30.73 30.03
C ASP A 48 5.01 29.97 30.08
N GLY A 49 5.03 28.69 30.49
CA GLY A 49 3.84 27.85 30.57
C GLY A 49 3.17 27.51 29.26
N VAL A 50 3.81 27.85 28.13
CA VAL A 50 3.28 27.54 26.78
C VAL A 50 3.78 26.18 26.32
N THR A 51 2.84 25.31 25.89
CA THR A 51 3.19 23.97 25.39
C THR A 51 3.75 24.06 23.99
N GLU A 52 4.99 23.67 23.81
CA GLU A 52 5.64 23.50 22.52
C GLU A 52 5.42 22.06 22.02
N LYS A 53 5.19 21.92 20.72
CA LYS A 53 4.98 20.61 20.07
C LYS A 53 6.07 20.34 19.05
N PHE A 54 6.65 19.15 19.15
CA PHE A 54 7.70 18.68 18.24
C PHE A 54 7.21 17.46 17.50
N LYS A 55 7.44 17.43 16.20
CA LYS A 55 7.10 16.31 15.33
C LYS A 55 8.20 15.25 15.41
N GLY A 56 7.85 14.04 15.82
CA GLY A 56 8.75 12.91 16.00
C GLY A 56 8.73 11.92 14.82
N ALA A 57 8.82 10.63 15.12
CA ALA A 57 8.87 9.57 14.14
C ALA A 57 7.61 9.50 13.26
N PHE A 58 7.81 9.09 12.00
CA PHE A 58 6.73 8.85 11.05
C PHE A 58 6.39 7.37 11.01
N ASP A 59 5.09 7.07 10.96
CA ASP A 59 4.53 5.76 10.67
C ASP A 59 3.62 5.91 9.46
N TYR A 60 3.88 5.12 8.42
CA TYR A 60 3.10 5.16 7.17
C TYR A 60 1.90 4.22 7.18
N GLY A 61 1.66 3.56 8.31
CA GLY A 61 0.46 2.78 8.56
C GLY A 61 0.34 1.53 7.72
N GLU A 62 -0.89 1.12 7.54
CA GLU A 62 -1.24 -0.11 6.86
C GLU A 62 -2.27 0.16 5.76
N LEU A 63 -2.24 -0.67 4.72
CA LEU A 63 -3.23 -0.70 3.66
C LEU A 63 -3.98 -2.03 3.72
N ALA A 64 -5.28 -1.97 3.98
CA ALA A 64 -6.15 -3.13 3.92
C ALA A 64 -6.74 -3.29 2.51
N LEU A 65 -6.74 -4.50 2.00
CA LEU A 65 -7.26 -4.85 0.68
C LEU A 65 -8.21 -6.03 0.81
N THR A 66 -9.41 -5.92 0.25
CA THR A 66 -10.37 -7.03 0.15
C THR A 66 -10.53 -7.44 -1.30
N LEU A 67 -10.38 -8.72 -1.56
CA LEU A 67 -10.40 -9.33 -2.88
C LEU A 67 -11.46 -10.43 -2.94
N GLY A 68 -12.08 -10.63 -4.10
CA GLY A 68 -12.72 -11.90 -4.43
C GLY A 68 -11.64 -12.94 -4.74
N ARG A 69 -11.73 -14.11 -4.12
CA ARG A 69 -10.76 -15.18 -4.33
C ARG A 69 -10.84 -15.71 -5.76
N LEU A 70 -9.70 -15.71 -6.44
CA LEU A 70 -9.55 -16.28 -7.78
C LEU A 70 -8.29 -17.17 -7.79
N PRO A 71 -8.44 -18.51 -7.71
CA PRO A 71 -7.30 -19.44 -7.59
C PRO A 71 -6.30 -19.42 -8.75
N SER A 72 -6.69 -18.85 -9.90
CA SER A 72 -5.84 -18.75 -11.10
C SER A 72 -5.22 -17.37 -11.31
N ASP A 73 -5.33 -16.47 -10.34
CA ASP A 73 -4.81 -15.12 -10.46
C ASP A 73 -3.36 -15.03 -9.96
N SER A 74 -2.45 -14.74 -10.88
CA SER A 74 -1.01 -14.63 -10.58
C SER A 74 -0.66 -13.52 -9.58
N GLY A 75 -1.47 -12.48 -9.49
CA GLY A 75 -1.31 -11.41 -8.51
C GLY A 75 -1.66 -11.89 -7.10
N GLN A 76 -2.70 -12.71 -6.95
CA GLN A 76 -3.05 -13.32 -5.67
C GLN A 76 -2.02 -14.39 -5.25
N ASP A 77 -1.49 -15.18 -6.18
CA ASP A 77 -0.39 -16.12 -5.91
C ASP A 77 0.87 -15.39 -5.44
N LEU A 78 1.15 -14.22 -6.01
CA LEU A 78 2.29 -13.41 -5.59
C LEU A 78 2.09 -12.82 -4.18
N ILE A 79 0.86 -12.48 -3.79
CA ILE A 79 0.53 -12.09 -2.41
C ILE A 79 0.76 -13.26 -1.45
N ASP A 80 0.38 -14.47 -1.83
CA ASP A 80 0.60 -15.68 -1.03
C ASP A 80 2.10 -15.94 -0.82
N THR A 81 2.88 -15.79 -1.87
CA THR A 81 4.35 -15.89 -1.82
C THR A 81 4.95 -14.80 -0.95
N ALA A 82 4.46 -13.57 -1.07
CA ALA A 82 4.90 -12.42 -0.29
C ALA A 82 4.61 -12.59 1.21
N PHE A 83 3.44 -13.15 1.55
CA PHE A 83 3.10 -13.45 2.93
C PHE A 83 4.00 -14.52 3.56
N ALA A 84 4.37 -15.53 2.78
CA ALA A 84 5.30 -16.58 3.25
C ALA A 84 6.75 -16.08 3.37
N SER A 85 7.11 -15.01 2.67
CA SER A 85 8.44 -14.42 2.69
C SER A 85 8.56 -13.31 3.73
N ARG A 86 9.80 -12.94 4.06
CA ARG A 86 10.10 -11.75 4.88
C ARG A 86 10.55 -10.56 4.04
N ASN A 87 10.45 -10.67 2.73
CA ASN A 87 10.89 -9.66 1.80
C ASN A 87 9.85 -8.56 1.65
N ARG A 88 10.32 -7.37 1.31
CA ARG A 88 9.45 -6.27 0.91
C ARG A 88 9.06 -6.40 -0.55
N TYR A 89 7.92 -5.85 -0.87
CA TYR A 89 7.34 -5.85 -2.20
C TYR A 89 6.92 -4.44 -2.59
N SER A 90 6.94 -4.15 -3.88
CA SER A 90 6.39 -2.90 -4.40
C SER A 90 4.93 -3.09 -4.78
N VAL A 91 4.07 -2.18 -4.33
CA VAL A 91 2.65 -2.13 -4.72
C VAL A 91 2.39 -0.87 -5.52
N LYS A 92 1.73 -1.03 -6.65
CA LYS A 92 1.27 0.06 -7.51
C LYS A 92 -0.24 0.16 -7.44
N LEU A 93 -0.75 1.29 -6.95
CA LEU A 93 -2.15 1.65 -6.96
C LEU A 93 -2.38 2.62 -8.11
N THR A 94 -3.32 2.31 -8.99
CA THR A 94 -3.71 3.18 -10.10
C THR A 94 -5.15 3.59 -9.87
N TYR A 95 -5.38 4.88 -9.71
CA TYR A 95 -6.71 5.45 -9.54
C TYR A 95 -7.34 5.71 -10.91
N PRO A 96 -8.68 5.66 -11.01
CA PRO A 96 -9.35 5.98 -12.26
C PRO A 96 -9.12 7.44 -12.63
N THR A 97 -8.91 7.71 -13.92
CA THR A 97 -8.84 9.07 -14.46
C THR A 97 -10.16 9.80 -14.29
N ARG A 98 -10.09 11.07 -13.93
CA ARG A 98 -11.25 11.97 -13.84
C ARG A 98 -11.46 12.71 -15.15
N THR A 99 -12.63 13.33 -15.30
CA THR A 99 -12.93 14.16 -16.47
C THR A 99 -11.94 15.32 -16.57
N GLY A 100 -11.21 15.39 -17.67
CA GLY A 100 -10.20 16.42 -17.92
C GLY A 100 -8.76 15.98 -17.66
N GLU A 101 -8.55 14.78 -17.12
CA GLU A 101 -7.23 14.19 -16.92
C GLU A 101 -6.88 13.27 -18.10
N SER A 102 -5.63 13.31 -18.55
CA SER A 102 -5.11 12.42 -19.60
C SER A 102 -4.37 11.21 -19.02
N THR A 103 -3.89 11.30 -17.78
CA THR A 103 -3.18 10.21 -17.09
C THR A 103 -3.79 9.97 -15.72
N ALA A 104 -3.73 8.70 -15.27
CA ALA A 104 -4.20 8.30 -13.95
C ALA A 104 -3.21 8.72 -12.86
N GLU A 105 -3.74 9.07 -11.68
CA GLU A 105 -2.92 9.19 -10.48
C GLU A 105 -2.42 7.81 -10.05
N ILE A 106 -1.13 7.70 -9.74
CA ILE A 106 -0.49 6.44 -9.36
C ILE A 106 0.24 6.63 -8.05
N HIS A 107 -0.04 5.73 -7.10
CA HIS A 107 0.69 5.64 -5.84
C HIS A 107 1.57 4.38 -5.83
N TYR A 108 2.84 4.56 -5.51
CA TYR A 108 3.79 3.47 -5.32
C TYR A 108 4.10 3.32 -3.83
N LEU A 109 4.01 2.09 -3.35
CA LEU A 109 4.21 1.73 -1.94
C LEU A 109 5.29 0.65 -1.82
N ASP A 110 6.16 0.80 -0.82
CA ASP A 110 7.09 -0.25 -0.35
C ASP A 110 6.44 -0.92 0.86
N VAL A 111 6.08 -2.19 0.74
CA VAL A 111 5.23 -2.89 1.71
C VAL A 111 5.78 -4.24 2.14
N LEU A 112 5.35 -4.64 3.33
CA LEU A 112 5.38 -6.03 3.82
C LEU A 112 3.95 -6.56 3.86
N VAL A 113 3.74 -7.79 3.42
CA VAL A 113 2.45 -8.47 3.59
C VAL A 113 2.40 -9.06 5.00
N THR A 114 1.61 -8.44 5.87
CA THR A 114 1.55 -8.78 7.30
C THR A 114 0.38 -9.68 7.65
N ARG A 115 -0.68 -9.63 6.87
CA ARG A 115 -1.87 -10.45 7.09
C ARG A 115 -2.44 -10.93 5.78
N ARG A 116 -2.86 -12.18 5.79
CA ARG A 116 -3.65 -12.81 4.75
C ARG A 116 -4.72 -13.68 5.41
N ALA A 117 -5.97 -13.42 5.18
CA ALA A 117 -7.08 -14.15 5.76
C ALA A 117 -8.10 -14.52 4.68
N TRP A 118 -8.50 -15.78 4.65
CA TRP A 118 -9.58 -16.25 3.81
C TRP A 118 -10.91 -16.14 4.57
N GLY A 119 -11.90 -15.54 3.93
CA GLY A 119 -13.26 -15.54 4.38
C GLY A 119 -14.09 -16.47 3.49
N GLY A 120 -14.72 -17.47 4.06
CA GLY A 120 -15.73 -18.28 3.38
C GLY A 120 -17.09 -17.60 3.45
N GLY A 121 -17.86 -17.67 2.37
CA GLY A 121 -19.25 -17.23 2.31
C GLY A 121 -20.23 -18.38 2.52
N ALA A 122 -21.53 -18.04 2.67
CA ALA A 122 -22.62 -19.00 2.57
C ALA A 122 -22.79 -19.49 1.12
N VAL A 123 -23.65 -20.47 0.90
CA VAL A 123 -23.95 -20.94 -0.45
C VAL A 123 -24.49 -19.78 -1.29
N GLY A 124 -23.80 -19.47 -2.40
CA GLY A 124 -24.11 -18.35 -3.28
C GLY A 124 -23.28 -17.09 -3.04
N ASP A 125 -22.46 -17.02 -1.98
CA ASP A 125 -21.56 -15.92 -1.72
C ASP A 125 -20.19 -16.14 -2.41
N VAL A 126 -19.49 -15.03 -2.64
CA VAL A 126 -18.12 -15.06 -3.17
C VAL A 126 -17.14 -15.23 -2.02
N ASP A 127 -16.24 -16.20 -2.15
CA ASP A 127 -15.10 -16.34 -1.23
C ASP A 127 -14.23 -15.08 -1.28
N LYS A 128 -13.95 -14.51 -0.11
CA LYS A 128 -13.16 -13.30 0.01
C LYS A 128 -11.76 -13.59 0.55
N LEU A 129 -10.82 -12.80 0.11
CA LEU A 129 -9.45 -12.77 0.62
C LEU A 129 -9.18 -11.36 1.17
N SER A 130 -8.86 -11.28 2.45
CA SER A 130 -8.45 -10.04 3.10
C SER A 130 -6.94 -10.03 3.27
N VAL A 131 -6.31 -8.96 2.80
CA VAL A 131 -4.85 -8.78 2.86
C VAL A 131 -4.54 -7.46 3.54
N THR A 132 -3.52 -7.45 4.39
CA THR A 132 -2.99 -6.23 4.99
C THR A 132 -1.54 -6.07 4.59
N PHE A 133 -1.23 -4.91 4.06
CA PHE A 133 0.11 -4.46 3.71
C PHE A 133 0.58 -3.44 4.74
N SER A 134 1.70 -3.69 5.39
CA SER A 134 2.36 -2.69 6.25
C SER A 134 3.30 -1.85 5.40
N ILE A 135 3.13 -0.53 5.43
CA ILE A 135 3.86 0.41 4.58
C ILE A 135 5.19 0.76 5.25
N CYS A 136 6.30 0.44 4.60
CA CYS A 136 7.63 0.58 5.16
C CYS A 136 8.28 1.95 4.89
N ARG A 137 7.80 2.69 3.89
CA ARG A 137 8.36 3.97 3.46
C ARG A 137 7.27 4.95 3.03
N ALA A 138 7.64 6.21 2.93
CA ALA A 138 6.75 7.24 2.38
C ALA A 138 6.22 6.81 1.00
N PRO A 139 4.90 6.85 0.78
CA PRO A 139 4.32 6.63 -0.53
C PRO A 139 4.86 7.62 -1.57
N VAL A 140 5.15 7.14 -2.77
CA VAL A 140 5.53 7.99 -3.91
C VAL A 140 4.30 8.19 -4.78
N VAL A 141 3.85 9.43 -4.89
CA VAL A 141 2.66 9.80 -5.65
C VAL A 141 3.07 10.42 -6.98
N VAL A 142 2.54 9.89 -8.07
CA VAL A 142 2.61 10.47 -9.40
C VAL A 142 1.24 11.04 -9.71
N ALA A 143 1.15 12.37 -9.76
CA ALA A 143 -0.10 13.07 -9.98
C ALA A 143 -0.67 12.79 -11.38
N ALA A 144 -1.98 12.84 -11.48
CA ALA A 144 -2.68 12.87 -12.76
C ALA A 144 -2.35 14.17 -13.53
N THR A 145 -2.31 14.10 -14.85
CA THR A 145 -2.08 15.25 -15.74
C THR A 145 -3.15 15.34 -16.83
#